data_22dab6262e6bded0a9b6caa29bfac4b8
#
_entry.id   22dab6262e6bded0a9b6caa29bfac4b8
#
_cell.length_a   1.000
_cell.length_b   1.000
_cell.length_c   1.000
_cell.angle_alpha   90.00
_cell.angle_beta   90.00
_cell.angle_gamma   90.00
#
_symmetry.space_group_name_H-M   'P 1'
#
loop_
_entity.id
_entity.type
_entity.pdbx_description
1 polymer ?
#
loop_
_entity_poly.entity_id
_entity_poly.type
_entity_poly.pdbx_seq_one_letter_code
_entity_poly.pdbx_strand_id
1 'polypeptide(L)'
;MLPLPGLVDKLIKSPSKRDCNYMCADTKTKLVENLWQERNIVRDSGILHRLSKEQLKLQEHLYEVITSEQSYLQSLTVAVGHFQESSELKDALAPRDRKSLFSSIAKIKEISQSFMDAMLLELASSVFCYLICDVVHQYALGPFDAYINYIRNMPYQEQTLHNLGKESPQIVEILHKLQEHPRCNRLPLKSFLSLPFQRITRLKILMENIQKKAVPGSDCEASALRALMEISRLLEACNWQVGRMKQMEEIVQIANKIKFACKALPLVSSSRWLVKQGDLVQISLKENMFGQRKVCPVLLFLFNDLLLVATRKGLDRFVVHDYVHRSLIEVTEAKDLEEELEGCELNRIFRLVLLHNHRSATSQLLLQTNSEAEKDLWVELLGGRRDGQDTVYEEWDCPQVQCVEVYSGQQQGELSLQLGDMINVMQKTSDGTVAT
;
A
#
# COMPACT_ATOMS: atom_id res chain seq x y z
N MET A 1 -1.02 -6.18 13.88
CA MET A 1 -0.80 -5.18 12.82
C MET A 1 -0.98 -3.79 13.39
N LEU A 2 0.09 -3.07 13.69
CA LEU A 2 0.03 -1.66 14.06
C LEU A 2 -0.24 -0.84 12.79
N PRO A 3 -1.19 0.10 12.77
CA PRO A 3 -1.37 0.98 11.64
C PRO A 3 -0.11 1.83 11.50
N LEU A 4 0.45 1.88 10.29
CA LEU A 4 1.55 2.78 9.94
C LEU A 4 1.03 4.23 10.03
N PRO A 5 1.34 5.00 11.10
CA PRO A 5 1.02 6.42 11.14
C PRO A 5 2.06 7.13 10.29
N GLY A 6 1.65 7.83 9.27
CA GLY A 6 2.54 8.82 8.69
C GLY A 6 2.44 9.14 7.22
N LEU A 7 1.70 8.43 6.39
CA LEU A 7 1.52 8.83 4.99
C LEU A 7 0.25 9.68 4.82
N VAL A 8 -0.81 9.33 5.55
CA VAL A 8 -2.07 10.10 5.56
C VAL A 8 -1.83 11.47 6.18
N ASP A 9 -1.09 11.55 7.30
CA ASP A 9 -0.85 12.82 8.02
C ASP A 9 0.10 13.79 7.30
N LYS A 10 0.98 13.31 6.42
CA LYS A 10 1.87 14.19 5.62
C LYS A 10 1.22 14.73 4.36
N LEU A 11 0.13 14.13 3.89
CA LEU A 11 -0.61 14.56 2.69
C LEU A 11 -1.88 15.34 3.03
N ILE A 12 -2.35 15.33 4.28
CA ILE A 12 -3.49 16.11 4.76
C ILE A 12 -3.01 17.48 5.25
N LYS A 13 -2.39 18.28 4.40
CA LYS A 13 -2.62 19.71 4.43
C LYS A 13 -3.75 19.99 3.45
N SER A 14 -4.99 19.91 3.95
CA SER A 14 -6.15 20.34 3.20
C SER A 14 -5.93 21.79 2.75
N PRO A 15 -6.06 22.08 1.44
CA PRO A 15 -6.12 23.47 1.01
C PRO A 15 -7.31 24.13 1.72
N SER A 16 -7.09 25.31 2.26
CA SER A 16 -8.14 26.07 2.94
C SER A 16 -9.29 26.32 1.97
N LYS A 17 -10.51 26.50 2.49
CA LYS A 17 -11.72 26.83 1.69
C LYS A 17 -11.53 28.00 0.70
N ARG A 18 -10.48 28.80 0.86
CA ARG A 18 -10.12 29.91 -0.03
C ARG A 18 -9.48 29.46 -1.35
N ASP A 19 -8.79 28.30 -1.37
CA ASP A 19 -8.04 27.86 -2.54
C ASP A 19 -8.93 27.18 -3.61
N CYS A 20 -10.13 26.73 -3.24
CA CYS A 20 -11.09 26.14 -4.18
C CYS A 20 -11.90 27.15 -5.01
N ASN A 21 -12.02 28.40 -4.54
CA ASN A 21 -12.86 29.41 -5.22
C ASN A 21 -12.14 30.22 -6.30
N TYR A 22 -10.83 30.06 -6.50
CA TYR A 22 -10.06 30.83 -7.49
C TYR A 22 -9.88 30.12 -8.85
N MET A 23 -10.51 28.96 -9.07
CA MET A 23 -10.30 28.17 -10.29
C MET A 23 -11.26 28.47 -11.46
N CYS A 24 -11.97 29.56 -11.47
CA CYS A 24 -12.89 29.92 -12.57
C CYS A 24 -12.65 31.32 -13.12
N ALA A 25 -11.65 31.46 -14.00
CA ALA A 25 -11.68 32.53 -15.01
C ALA A 25 -11.36 31.92 -16.39
N ASP A 26 -12.31 32.06 -17.30
CA ASP A 26 -12.24 31.74 -18.72
C ASP A 26 -12.36 30.27 -19.18
N THR A 27 -13.53 29.67 -19.00
CA THR A 27 -14.11 28.83 -20.05
C THR A 27 -15.64 28.82 -19.93
N LYS A 28 -16.34 29.13 -21.06
CA LYS A 28 -17.79 29.09 -21.21
C LYS A 28 -18.33 27.69 -20.97
N THR A 29 -18.60 27.35 -19.71
CA THR A 29 -19.58 26.35 -19.30
C THR A 29 -19.59 26.33 -17.77
N LYS A 30 -20.30 27.28 -17.16
CA LYS A 30 -20.80 27.12 -15.81
C LYS A 30 -21.95 26.12 -15.95
N LEU A 31 -21.64 24.83 -15.89
CA LEU A 31 -22.62 23.73 -16.04
C LEU A 31 -23.57 23.66 -14.83
N VAL A 32 -23.15 24.17 -13.68
CA VAL A 32 -23.89 24.07 -12.42
C VAL A 32 -23.67 25.34 -11.61
N GLU A 33 -24.70 25.84 -10.96
CA GLU A 33 -24.63 26.95 -10.00
C GLU A 33 -23.77 26.58 -8.79
N ASN A 34 -23.30 27.58 -8.02
CA ASN A 34 -22.43 27.31 -6.88
C ASN A 34 -23.17 26.70 -5.67
N LEU A 35 -24.45 27.09 -5.50
CA LEU A 35 -25.30 26.65 -4.38
C LEU A 35 -26.58 25.99 -4.91
N TRP A 36 -27.06 24.96 -4.20
CA TRP A 36 -28.31 24.28 -4.51
C TRP A 36 -29.50 25.24 -4.61
N GLN A 37 -29.59 26.17 -3.65
CA GLN A 37 -30.67 27.17 -3.58
C GLN A 37 -30.64 28.20 -4.72
N GLU A 38 -29.52 28.32 -5.45
CA GLU A 38 -29.39 29.23 -6.60
C GLU A 38 -29.95 28.63 -7.90
N ARG A 39 -30.21 27.34 -7.94
CA ARG A 39 -30.76 26.66 -9.10
C ARG A 39 -32.15 27.22 -9.44
N ASN A 40 -32.39 27.52 -10.73
CA ASN A 40 -33.67 28.06 -11.19
C ASN A 40 -34.85 27.19 -10.78
N ILE A 41 -34.76 25.87 -10.98
CA ILE A 41 -35.80 24.90 -10.58
C ILE A 41 -36.13 24.96 -9.09
N VAL A 42 -35.16 25.25 -8.21
CA VAL A 42 -35.33 25.36 -6.77
C VAL A 42 -36.01 26.71 -6.44
N ARG A 43 -35.55 27.80 -7.04
CA ARG A 43 -36.16 29.14 -6.86
C ARG A 43 -37.60 29.18 -7.32
N ASP A 44 -37.88 28.68 -8.53
CA ASP A 44 -39.18 28.70 -9.16
C ASP A 44 -40.20 27.80 -8.45
N SER A 45 -39.74 26.75 -7.74
CA SER A 45 -40.58 25.84 -6.98
C SER A 45 -41.18 26.44 -5.70
N GLY A 46 -40.61 27.55 -5.19
CA GLY A 46 -41.00 28.16 -3.93
C GLY A 46 -40.72 27.31 -2.67
N ILE A 47 -39.96 26.20 -2.82
CA ILE A 47 -39.73 25.23 -1.75
C ILE A 47 -38.85 25.77 -0.63
N LEU A 48 -38.02 26.78 -0.92
CA LEU A 48 -37.10 27.40 0.05
C LEU A 48 -37.82 27.93 1.30
N HIS A 49 -39.08 28.41 1.15
CA HIS A 49 -39.89 28.91 2.26
C HIS A 49 -40.49 27.79 3.13
N ARG A 50 -40.42 26.53 2.68
CA ARG A 50 -41.03 25.37 3.36
C ARG A 50 -40.01 24.48 4.05
N LEU A 51 -38.73 24.66 3.76
CA LEU A 51 -37.64 23.85 4.31
C LEU A 51 -37.13 24.41 5.62
N SER A 52 -36.81 23.50 6.55
CA SER A 52 -36.06 23.84 7.75
C SER A 52 -34.60 24.19 7.40
N LYS A 53 -33.92 24.87 8.33
CA LYS A 53 -32.49 25.20 8.15
C LYS A 53 -31.62 23.94 8.01
N GLU A 54 -32.00 22.87 8.69
CA GLU A 54 -31.32 21.58 8.67
C GLU A 54 -31.51 20.90 7.30
N GLN A 55 -32.73 20.90 6.77
CA GLN A 55 -33.03 20.37 5.43
C GLN A 55 -32.30 21.14 4.33
N LEU A 56 -32.25 22.48 4.44
CA LEU A 56 -31.50 23.31 3.50
C LEU A 56 -30.00 22.95 3.53
N LYS A 57 -29.41 22.84 4.72
CA LYS A 57 -28.00 22.43 4.86
C LYS A 57 -27.74 21.03 4.30
N LEU A 58 -28.65 20.08 4.48
CA LEU A 58 -28.52 18.76 3.91
C LEU A 58 -28.48 18.83 2.38
N GLN A 59 -29.38 19.61 1.76
CA GLN A 59 -29.39 19.77 0.29
C GLN A 59 -28.12 20.42 -0.22
N GLU A 60 -27.55 21.42 0.48
CA GLU A 60 -26.27 22.03 0.13
C GLU A 60 -25.11 21.02 0.23
N HIS A 61 -25.08 20.14 1.24
CA HIS A 61 -24.04 19.10 1.33
C HIS A 61 -24.17 18.05 0.22
N LEU A 62 -25.40 17.63 -0.13
CA LEU A 62 -25.63 16.71 -1.26
C LEU A 62 -25.19 17.37 -2.58
N TYR A 63 -25.49 18.64 -2.76
CA TYR A 63 -25.11 19.39 -3.95
C TYR A 63 -23.61 19.68 -4.02
N GLU A 64 -22.92 19.80 -2.88
CA GLU A 64 -21.47 19.95 -2.82
C GLU A 64 -20.74 18.76 -3.45
N VAL A 65 -21.33 17.55 -3.46
CA VAL A 65 -20.74 16.40 -4.16
C VAL A 65 -20.61 16.69 -5.64
N ILE A 66 -21.66 17.29 -6.24
CA ILE A 66 -21.73 17.62 -7.68
C ILE A 66 -20.77 18.76 -8.02
N THR A 67 -20.83 19.88 -7.29
CA THR A 67 -20.00 21.06 -7.58
C THR A 67 -18.52 20.77 -7.39
N SER A 68 -18.18 19.96 -6.40
CA SER A 68 -16.80 19.54 -6.17
C SER A 68 -16.31 18.54 -7.21
N GLU A 69 -17.18 17.66 -7.77
CA GLU A 69 -16.83 16.79 -8.90
C GLU A 69 -16.59 17.60 -10.16
N GLN A 70 -17.41 18.59 -10.43
CA GLN A 70 -17.22 19.49 -11.59
C GLN A 70 -15.84 20.16 -11.55
N SER A 71 -15.45 20.70 -10.39
CA SER A 71 -14.14 21.35 -10.22
C SER A 71 -12.98 20.35 -10.37
N TYR A 72 -13.17 19.14 -9.86
CA TYR A 72 -12.19 18.05 -10.00
C TYR A 72 -12.04 17.62 -11.47
N LEU A 73 -13.13 17.42 -12.19
CA LEU A 73 -13.13 17.05 -13.61
C LEU A 73 -12.46 18.11 -14.48
N GLN A 74 -12.68 19.40 -14.18
CA GLN A 74 -11.96 20.50 -14.85
C GLN A 74 -10.46 20.38 -14.64
N SER A 75 -10.02 20.09 -13.41
CA SER A 75 -8.60 19.92 -13.09
C SER A 75 -8.00 18.68 -13.77
N LEU A 76 -8.74 17.56 -13.86
CA LEU A 76 -8.33 16.39 -14.64
C LEU A 76 -8.23 16.70 -16.13
N THR A 77 -9.10 17.56 -16.65
CA THR A 77 -9.05 18.00 -18.05
C THR A 77 -7.77 18.78 -18.33
N VAL A 78 -7.30 19.59 -17.38
CA VAL A 78 -5.98 20.25 -17.49
C VAL A 78 -4.87 19.22 -17.41
N ALA A 79 -4.90 18.29 -16.46
CA ALA A 79 -3.86 17.27 -16.30
C ALA A 79 -3.68 16.42 -17.58
N VAL A 80 -4.78 16.01 -18.20
CA VAL A 80 -4.75 15.20 -19.42
C VAL A 80 -4.48 16.07 -20.64
N GLY A 81 -5.33 17.05 -20.94
CA GLY A 81 -5.29 17.78 -22.21
C GLY A 81 -4.14 18.80 -22.29
N HIS A 82 -3.66 19.35 -21.17
CA HIS A 82 -2.60 20.33 -21.20
C HIS A 82 -1.21 19.74 -20.89
N PHE A 83 -1.11 18.78 -19.97
CA PHE A 83 0.18 18.15 -19.63
C PHE A 83 0.40 16.84 -20.39
N GLN A 84 -0.47 15.83 -20.23
CA GLN A 84 -0.25 14.51 -20.82
C GLN A 84 -0.24 14.52 -22.34
N GLU A 85 -1.09 15.36 -22.98
CA GLU A 85 -1.23 15.47 -24.43
C GLU A 85 -0.35 16.59 -25.04
N SER A 86 0.42 17.33 -24.24
CA SER A 86 1.39 18.31 -24.74
C SER A 86 2.38 17.65 -25.69
N SER A 87 2.50 18.19 -26.91
CA SER A 87 3.49 17.71 -27.90
C SER A 87 4.91 17.88 -27.40
N GLU A 88 5.23 19.06 -26.83
CA GLU A 88 6.56 19.37 -26.31
C GLU A 88 6.98 18.37 -25.21
N LEU A 89 6.07 18.07 -24.28
CA LEU A 89 6.36 17.11 -23.19
C LEU A 89 6.37 15.66 -23.69
N LYS A 90 5.54 15.34 -24.68
CA LYS A 90 5.48 14.01 -25.30
C LYS A 90 6.76 13.67 -26.04
N ASP A 91 7.34 14.65 -26.76
CA ASP A 91 8.54 14.46 -27.54
C ASP A 91 9.81 14.45 -26.66
N ALA A 92 9.78 15.14 -25.50
CA ALA A 92 10.88 15.18 -24.55
C ALA A 92 10.93 13.96 -23.61
N LEU A 93 9.81 13.29 -23.35
CA LEU A 93 9.73 12.16 -22.43
C LEU A 93 9.92 10.82 -23.14
N ALA A 94 10.76 9.94 -22.57
CA ALA A 94 10.76 8.55 -22.99
C ALA A 94 9.38 7.89 -22.76
N PRO A 95 8.93 6.97 -23.64
CA PRO A 95 7.61 6.33 -23.50
C PRO A 95 7.38 5.68 -22.14
N ARG A 96 8.43 5.11 -21.55
CA ARG A 96 8.40 4.52 -20.21
C ARG A 96 8.11 5.57 -19.12
N ASP A 97 8.83 6.68 -19.17
CA ASP A 97 8.70 7.74 -18.17
C ASP A 97 7.34 8.44 -18.28
N ARG A 98 6.86 8.66 -19.50
CA ARG A 98 5.51 9.16 -19.74
C ARG A 98 4.43 8.26 -19.17
N LYS A 99 4.55 6.93 -19.39
CA LYS A 99 3.63 5.93 -18.84
C LYS A 99 3.70 5.90 -17.31
N SER A 100 4.88 5.97 -16.74
CA SER A 100 5.09 6.02 -15.28
C SER A 100 4.49 7.29 -14.70
N LEU A 101 4.78 8.47 -15.27
CA LEU A 101 4.39 9.78 -14.76
C LEU A 101 2.87 10.00 -14.77
N PHE A 102 2.21 9.69 -15.87
CA PHE A 102 0.77 9.93 -16.02
C PHE A 102 -0.09 8.73 -15.60
N SER A 103 0.49 7.53 -15.54
CA SER A 103 -0.24 6.31 -15.18
C SER A 103 -1.58 6.19 -15.95
N SER A 104 -2.67 5.95 -15.23
CA SER A 104 -4.03 5.84 -15.78
C SER A 104 -4.89 7.10 -15.57
N ILE A 105 -4.30 8.31 -15.49
CA ILE A 105 -5.05 9.54 -15.20
C ILE A 105 -6.14 9.83 -16.24
N ALA A 106 -5.91 9.49 -17.51
CA ALA A 106 -6.92 9.61 -18.57
C ALA A 106 -8.15 8.73 -18.27
N LYS A 107 -7.95 7.51 -17.77
CA LYS A 107 -9.04 6.61 -17.35
C LYS A 107 -9.80 7.18 -16.14
N ILE A 108 -9.10 7.78 -15.19
CA ILE A 108 -9.73 8.48 -14.05
C ILE A 108 -10.60 9.64 -14.53
N LYS A 109 -10.12 10.42 -15.54
CA LYS A 109 -10.92 11.48 -16.16
C LYS A 109 -12.20 10.96 -16.81
N GLU A 110 -12.13 9.85 -17.56
CA GLU A 110 -13.31 9.22 -18.19
C GLU A 110 -14.34 8.79 -17.13
N ILE A 111 -13.88 8.18 -16.05
CA ILE A 111 -14.76 7.75 -14.95
C ILE A 111 -15.39 8.96 -14.25
N SER A 112 -14.60 10.01 -13.99
CA SER A 112 -15.11 11.26 -13.41
C SER A 112 -16.16 11.93 -14.32
N GLN A 113 -15.96 11.93 -15.64
CA GLN A 113 -16.93 12.44 -16.59
C GLN A 113 -18.24 11.63 -16.51
N SER A 114 -18.17 10.30 -16.59
CA SER A 114 -19.33 9.43 -16.50
C SER A 114 -20.07 9.58 -15.15
N PHE A 115 -19.32 9.74 -14.05
CA PHE A 115 -19.88 9.99 -12.73
C PHE A 115 -20.60 11.32 -12.65
N MET A 116 -20.01 12.38 -13.24
CA MET A 116 -20.63 13.70 -13.34
C MET A 116 -21.93 13.63 -14.17
N ASP A 117 -21.91 12.94 -15.31
CA ASP A 117 -23.08 12.81 -16.19
C ASP A 117 -24.23 12.08 -15.48
N ALA A 118 -23.93 11.02 -14.70
CA ALA A 118 -24.92 10.31 -13.89
C ALA A 118 -25.53 11.21 -12.81
N MET A 119 -24.74 12.00 -12.09
CA MET A 119 -25.25 12.96 -11.10
C MET A 119 -26.09 14.05 -11.73
N LEU A 120 -25.72 14.56 -12.93
CA LEU A 120 -26.49 15.56 -13.64
C LEU A 120 -27.83 15.04 -14.13
N LEU A 121 -27.91 13.76 -14.52
CA LEU A 121 -29.17 13.11 -14.90
C LEU A 121 -30.13 13.07 -13.71
N GLU A 122 -29.67 12.68 -12.53
CA GLU A 122 -30.46 12.70 -11.29
C GLU A 122 -30.87 14.13 -10.91
N LEU A 123 -29.97 15.07 -11.06
CA LEU A 123 -30.22 16.48 -10.77
C LEU A 123 -31.29 17.08 -11.68
N ALA A 124 -31.40 16.62 -12.94
CA ALA A 124 -32.40 17.07 -13.90
C ALA A 124 -33.79 16.48 -13.60
N SER A 125 -33.84 15.31 -12.98
CA SER A 125 -35.10 14.60 -12.69
C SER A 125 -35.82 15.10 -11.43
N SER A 126 -35.10 15.78 -10.51
CA SER A 126 -35.64 16.16 -9.19
C SER A 126 -35.15 17.52 -8.73
N VAL A 127 -36.00 18.22 -7.96
CA VAL A 127 -35.62 19.42 -7.24
C VAL A 127 -34.62 19.10 -6.13
N PHE A 128 -34.83 17.98 -5.45
CA PHE A 128 -33.99 17.49 -4.36
C PHE A 128 -32.83 16.60 -4.85
N CYS A 129 -31.75 16.57 -4.09
CA CYS A 129 -30.53 15.81 -4.40
C CYS A 129 -30.42 14.47 -3.65
N TYR A 130 -31.52 13.86 -3.16
CA TYR A 130 -31.45 12.71 -2.28
C TYR A 130 -30.79 11.47 -2.92
N LEU A 131 -30.93 11.27 -4.23
CA LEU A 131 -30.38 10.11 -4.94
C LEU A 131 -28.88 10.22 -5.23
N ILE A 132 -28.24 11.34 -4.92
CA ILE A 132 -26.79 11.52 -5.18
C ILE A 132 -25.96 10.50 -4.41
N CYS A 133 -26.35 10.14 -3.18
CA CYS A 133 -25.64 9.13 -2.41
C CYS A 133 -25.71 7.73 -3.07
N ASP A 134 -26.83 7.39 -3.73
CA ASP A 134 -26.97 6.13 -4.44
C ASP A 134 -26.08 6.10 -5.70
N VAL A 135 -25.96 7.21 -6.40
CA VAL A 135 -25.02 7.34 -7.52
C VAL A 135 -23.57 7.16 -7.02
N VAL A 136 -23.19 7.80 -5.92
CA VAL A 136 -21.87 7.60 -5.31
C VAL A 136 -21.65 6.14 -4.92
N HIS A 137 -22.61 5.49 -4.31
CA HIS A 137 -22.54 4.07 -3.95
C HIS A 137 -22.34 3.16 -5.16
N GLN A 138 -23.10 3.36 -6.24
CA GLN A 138 -22.95 2.58 -7.48
C GLN A 138 -21.55 2.70 -8.09
N TYR A 139 -20.99 3.91 -8.12
CA TYR A 139 -19.64 4.13 -8.65
C TYR A 139 -18.56 3.55 -7.73
N ALA A 140 -18.78 3.59 -6.41
CA ALA A 140 -17.86 3.00 -5.43
C ALA A 140 -17.85 1.47 -5.46
N LEU A 141 -18.94 0.81 -5.89
CA LEU A 141 -19.01 -0.64 -6.06
C LEU A 141 -18.21 -1.18 -7.27
N GLY A 142 -17.86 -0.33 -8.25
CA GLY A 142 -17.20 -0.82 -9.46
C GLY A 142 -16.27 0.19 -10.12
N PRO A 143 -16.77 1.23 -10.81
CA PRO A 143 -15.90 2.13 -11.60
C PRO A 143 -14.74 2.75 -10.83
N PHE A 144 -14.92 3.03 -9.53
CA PHE A 144 -13.89 3.63 -8.68
C PHE A 144 -12.76 2.67 -8.31
N ASP A 145 -12.82 1.37 -8.62
CA ASP A 145 -11.68 0.46 -8.46
C ASP A 145 -10.46 0.91 -9.28
N ALA A 146 -10.66 1.69 -10.34
CA ALA A 146 -9.57 2.31 -11.10
C ALA A 146 -8.68 3.24 -10.23
N TYR A 147 -9.23 3.84 -9.17
CA TYR A 147 -8.46 4.65 -8.22
C TYR A 147 -7.43 3.83 -7.47
N ILE A 148 -7.73 2.57 -7.15
CA ILE A 148 -6.80 1.66 -6.47
C ILE A 148 -5.51 1.53 -7.29
N ASN A 149 -5.65 1.23 -8.59
CA ASN A 149 -4.51 1.09 -9.49
C ASN A 149 -3.74 2.41 -9.69
N TYR A 150 -4.46 3.53 -9.79
CA TYR A 150 -3.83 4.84 -9.93
C TYR A 150 -3.03 5.21 -8.68
N ILE A 151 -3.63 5.09 -7.49
CA ILE A 151 -3.03 5.46 -6.21
C ILE A 151 -1.86 4.54 -5.88
N ARG A 152 -1.95 3.25 -6.19
CA ARG A 152 -0.83 2.30 -6.09
C ARG A 152 0.41 2.79 -6.84
N ASN A 153 0.22 3.43 -8.00
CA ASN A 153 1.32 3.91 -8.85
C ASN A 153 1.85 5.31 -8.46
N MET A 154 1.22 6.03 -7.55
CA MET A 154 1.64 7.38 -7.14
C MET A 154 3.09 7.48 -6.67
N PRO A 155 3.66 6.54 -5.89
CA PRO A 155 5.07 6.58 -5.53
C PRO A 155 6.01 6.59 -6.75
N TYR A 156 5.69 5.83 -7.80
CA TYR A 156 6.45 5.82 -9.05
C TYR A 156 6.31 7.12 -9.85
N GLN A 157 5.11 7.72 -9.85
CA GLN A 157 4.91 9.05 -10.46
C GLN A 157 5.81 10.08 -9.78
N GLU A 158 5.85 10.06 -8.45
CA GLU A 158 6.66 10.97 -7.64
C GLU A 158 8.16 10.76 -7.87
N GLN A 159 8.60 9.50 -7.89
CA GLN A 159 9.98 9.14 -8.17
C GLN A 159 10.40 9.53 -9.60
N THR A 160 9.54 9.26 -10.59
CA THR A 160 9.79 9.64 -11.99
C THR A 160 9.91 11.16 -12.12
N LEU A 161 8.99 11.92 -11.54
CA LEU A 161 9.05 13.38 -11.59
C LEU A 161 10.31 13.93 -10.92
N HIS A 162 10.72 13.34 -9.80
CA HIS A 162 11.95 13.71 -9.10
C HIS A 162 13.21 13.42 -9.92
N ASN A 163 13.30 12.24 -10.56
CA ASN A 163 14.42 11.86 -11.39
C ASN A 163 14.51 12.77 -12.63
N LEU A 164 13.40 12.99 -13.32
CA LEU A 164 13.33 13.90 -14.46
C LEU A 164 13.78 15.33 -14.10
N GLY A 165 13.39 15.78 -12.90
CA GLY A 165 13.83 17.09 -12.38
C GLY A 165 15.34 17.21 -12.15
N LYS A 166 16.03 16.09 -11.91
CA LYS A 166 17.48 16.05 -11.71
C LYS A 166 18.27 15.82 -13.00
N GLU A 167 17.74 14.98 -13.86
CA GLU A 167 18.48 14.43 -15.00
C GLU A 167 18.28 15.24 -16.28
N SER A 168 17.16 15.98 -16.42
CA SER A 168 16.83 16.68 -17.66
C SER A 168 16.39 18.13 -17.43
N PRO A 169 17.31 19.10 -17.56
CA PRO A 169 16.97 20.53 -17.50
C PRO A 169 15.93 20.95 -18.54
N GLN A 170 15.93 20.33 -19.72
CA GLN A 170 14.97 20.60 -20.78
C GLN A 170 13.54 20.27 -20.34
N ILE A 171 13.32 19.12 -19.67
CA ILE A 171 11.99 18.73 -19.18
C ILE A 171 11.53 19.69 -18.09
N VAL A 172 12.44 20.15 -17.23
CA VAL A 172 12.13 21.15 -16.19
C VAL A 172 11.65 22.45 -16.81
N GLU A 173 12.30 22.92 -17.86
CA GLU A 173 11.90 24.14 -18.59
C GLU A 173 10.54 23.99 -19.25
N ILE A 174 10.27 22.87 -19.92
CA ILE A 174 8.98 22.57 -20.54
C ILE A 174 7.89 22.54 -19.46
N LEU A 175 8.12 21.84 -18.34
CA LEU A 175 7.16 21.79 -17.24
C LEU A 175 6.89 23.17 -16.65
N HIS A 176 7.92 24.01 -16.48
CA HIS A 176 7.78 25.38 -16.00
C HIS A 176 6.90 26.20 -16.94
N LYS A 177 7.18 26.18 -18.24
CA LYS A 177 6.38 26.85 -19.28
C LYS A 177 4.91 26.39 -19.26
N LEU A 178 4.66 25.09 -19.17
CA LEU A 178 3.30 24.55 -19.08
C LEU A 178 2.57 25.01 -17.81
N GLN A 179 3.26 25.06 -16.68
CA GLN A 179 2.70 25.45 -15.38
C GLN A 179 2.37 26.97 -15.30
N GLU A 180 3.02 27.80 -16.08
CA GLU A 180 2.71 29.23 -16.18
C GLU A 180 1.40 29.53 -16.90
N HIS A 181 0.86 28.57 -17.66
CA HIS A 181 -0.38 28.77 -18.39
C HIS A 181 -1.55 29.07 -17.42
N PRO A 182 -2.42 30.04 -17.69
CA PRO A 182 -3.54 30.46 -16.80
C PRO A 182 -4.43 29.29 -16.33
N ARG A 183 -4.64 28.28 -17.17
CA ARG A 183 -5.43 27.07 -16.81
C ARG A 183 -4.86 26.30 -15.63
N CYS A 184 -3.57 26.42 -15.36
CA CYS A 184 -2.91 25.72 -14.27
C CYS A 184 -3.05 26.45 -12.93
N ASN A 185 -3.50 27.71 -12.93
CA ASN A 185 -3.58 28.56 -11.73
C ASN A 185 -2.27 28.53 -10.89
N ARG A 186 -1.14 28.48 -11.55
CA ARG A 186 0.22 28.36 -10.95
C ARG A 186 0.44 27.05 -10.17
N LEU A 187 -0.44 26.06 -10.33
CA LEU A 187 -0.24 24.77 -9.67
C LEU A 187 0.76 23.91 -10.48
N PRO A 188 1.72 23.27 -9.81
CA PRO A 188 2.66 22.37 -10.46
C PRO A 188 1.99 21.05 -10.87
N LEU A 189 2.56 20.36 -11.88
CA LEU A 189 2.07 19.06 -12.33
C LEU A 189 1.85 18.06 -11.17
N LYS A 190 2.76 18.05 -10.18
CA LYS A 190 2.63 17.21 -8.98
C LYS A 190 1.27 17.38 -8.28
N SER A 191 0.76 18.61 -8.21
CA SER A 191 -0.56 18.89 -7.60
C SER A 191 -1.69 18.24 -8.38
N PHE A 192 -1.65 18.29 -9.71
CA PHE A 192 -2.65 17.64 -10.56
C PHE A 192 -2.60 16.11 -10.44
N LEU A 193 -1.40 15.51 -10.38
CA LEU A 193 -1.23 14.07 -10.21
C LEU A 193 -1.74 13.55 -8.86
N SER A 194 -1.77 14.38 -7.82
CA SER A 194 -2.30 14.00 -6.50
C SER A 194 -3.83 14.12 -6.37
N LEU A 195 -4.49 14.77 -7.32
CA LEU A 195 -5.94 15.04 -7.25
C LEU A 195 -6.80 13.77 -7.11
N PRO A 196 -6.54 12.63 -7.79
CA PRO A 196 -7.36 11.44 -7.63
C PRO A 196 -7.40 10.93 -6.18
N PHE A 197 -6.27 10.91 -5.50
CA PHE A 197 -6.22 10.52 -4.08
C PHE A 197 -6.98 11.52 -3.19
N GLN A 198 -6.79 12.81 -3.42
CA GLN A 198 -7.51 13.86 -2.70
C GLN A 198 -9.02 13.75 -2.94
N ARG A 199 -9.46 13.41 -4.17
CA ARG A 199 -10.87 13.28 -4.51
C ARG A 199 -11.55 12.16 -3.76
N ILE A 200 -10.98 10.94 -3.76
CA ILE A 200 -11.61 9.81 -3.07
C ILE A 200 -11.67 10.04 -1.56
N THR A 201 -10.66 10.68 -0.99
CA THR A 201 -10.65 11.07 0.42
C THR A 201 -11.71 12.14 0.72
N ARG A 202 -11.87 13.14 -0.16
CA ARG A 202 -12.91 14.16 -0.02
C ARG A 202 -14.32 13.58 -0.12
N LEU A 203 -14.54 12.62 -1.02
CA LEU A 203 -15.83 11.93 -1.13
C LEU A 203 -16.21 11.23 0.17
N LYS A 204 -15.26 10.59 0.85
CA LYS A 204 -15.49 10.02 2.20
C LYS A 204 -16.01 11.06 3.17
N ILE A 205 -15.31 12.20 3.27
CA ILE A 205 -15.67 13.31 4.17
C ILE A 205 -17.07 13.86 3.83
N LEU A 206 -17.40 13.99 2.54
CA LEU A 206 -18.72 14.45 2.10
C LEU A 206 -19.82 13.46 2.53
N MET A 207 -19.60 12.17 2.34
CA MET A 207 -20.58 11.14 2.76
C MET A 207 -20.74 11.10 4.29
N GLU A 208 -19.67 11.25 5.06
CA GLU A 208 -19.72 11.37 6.51
C GLU A 208 -20.55 12.60 6.96
N ASN A 209 -20.37 13.74 6.30
CA ASN A 209 -21.10 14.95 6.60
C ASN A 209 -22.59 14.83 6.25
N ILE A 210 -22.92 14.21 5.13
CA ILE A 210 -24.31 13.94 4.71
C ILE A 210 -24.98 12.97 5.70
N GLN A 211 -24.32 11.87 6.03
CA GLN A 211 -24.83 10.87 6.98
C GLN A 211 -25.14 11.51 8.35
N LYS A 212 -24.24 12.37 8.87
CA LYS A 212 -24.45 13.08 10.15
C LYS A 212 -25.57 14.12 10.11
N LYS A 213 -25.94 14.63 8.92
CA LYS A 213 -26.97 15.66 8.75
C LYS A 213 -28.32 15.12 8.27
N ALA A 214 -28.33 13.89 7.75
CA ALA A 214 -29.56 13.22 7.37
C ALA A 214 -30.43 12.94 8.60
N VAL A 215 -31.73 12.84 8.38
CA VAL A 215 -32.68 12.48 9.45
C VAL A 215 -32.43 11.02 9.84
N PRO A 216 -32.24 10.70 11.13
CA PRO A 216 -32.04 9.34 11.58
C PRO A 216 -33.16 8.38 11.10
N GLY A 217 -32.77 7.23 10.53
CA GLY A 217 -33.69 6.24 9.97
C GLY A 217 -34.25 6.60 8.58
N SER A 218 -33.80 7.69 7.95
CA SER A 218 -34.23 8.04 6.59
C SER A 218 -33.47 7.26 5.51
N ASP A 219 -34.08 7.14 4.32
CA ASP A 219 -33.44 6.53 3.14
C ASP A 219 -32.14 7.28 2.76
N CYS A 220 -32.10 8.60 2.95
CA CYS A 220 -30.91 9.41 2.68
C CYS A 220 -29.75 9.05 3.61
N GLU A 221 -30.02 8.80 4.92
CA GLU A 221 -29.00 8.33 5.85
C GLU A 221 -28.49 6.95 5.45
N ALA A 222 -29.40 6.02 5.15
CA ALA A 222 -29.05 4.66 4.73
C ALA A 222 -28.21 4.64 3.44
N SER A 223 -28.57 5.46 2.44
CA SER A 223 -27.83 5.61 1.19
C SER A 223 -26.43 6.19 1.41
N ALA A 224 -26.34 7.25 2.24
CA ALA A 224 -25.07 7.86 2.60
C ALA A 224 -24.15 6.87 3.33
N LEU A 225 -24.71 6.07 4.24
CA LEU A 225 -23.95 5.04 4.96
C LEU A 225 -23.42 3.95 4.02
N ARG A 226 -24.24 3.44 3.08
CA ARG A 226 -23.79 2.46 2.07
C ARG A 226 -22.63 3.03 1.22
N ALA A 227 -22.77 4.26 0.74
CA ALA A 227 -21.72 4.92 -0.03
C ALA A 227 -20.44 5.10 0.80
N LEU A 228 -20.56 5.51 2.06
CA LEU A 228 -19.44 5.68 3.00
C LEU A 228 -18.68 4.38 3.24
N MET A 229 -19.39 3.27 3.43
CA MET A 229 -18.79 1.95 3.63
C MET A 229 -17.96 1.53 2.42
N GLU A 230 -18.51 1.67 1.20
CA GLU A 230 -17.78 1.29 -0.01
C GLU A 230 -16.57 2.21 -0.31
N ILE A 231 -16.69 3.52 -0.09
CA ILE A 231 -15.55 4.43 -0.22
C ILE A 231 -14.48 4.11 0.83
N SER A 232 -14.86 3.73 2.05
CA SER A 232 -13.90 3.32 3.09
C SER A 232 -13.18 2.04 2.70
N ARG A 233 -13.88 1.03 2.16
CA ARG A 233 -13.30 -0.19 1.59
C ARG A 233 -12.29 0.13 0.48
N LEU A 234 -12.64 1.04 -0.44
CA LEU A 234 -11.73 1.47 -1.51
C LEU A 234 -10.46 2.13 -0.96
N LEU A 235 -10.58 3.00 0.05
CA LEU A 235 -9.43 3.65 0.67
C LEU A 235 -8.52 2.66 1.41
N GLU A 236 -9.10 1.67 2.09
CA GLU A 236 -8.36 0.58 2.71
C GLU A 236 -7.61 -0.25 1.66
N ALA A 237 -8.26 -0.59 0.55
CA ALA A 237 -7.63 -1.28 -0.57
C ALA A 237 -6.49 -0.45 -1.19
N CYS A 238 -6.66 0.88 -1.35
CA CYS A 238 -5.59 1.76 -1.80
C CYS A 238 -4.39 1.74 -0.85
N ASN A 239 -4.63 1.88 0.46
CA ASN A 239 -3.58 1.86 1.47
C ASN A 239 -2.83 0.53 1.49
N TRP A 240 -3.56 -0.58 1.40
CA TRP A 240 -3.00 -1.92 1.33
C TRP A 240 -2.11 -2.08 0.09
N GLN A 241 -2.59 -1.69 -1.08
CA GLN A 241 -1.83 -1.80 -2.34
C GLN A 241 -0.56 -0.94 -2.33
N VAL A 242 -0.62 0.29 -1.80
CA VAL A 242 0.57 1.15 -1.65
C VAL A 242 1.58 0.53 -0.68
N GLY A 243 1.11 -0.05 0.43
CA GLY A 243 1.95 -0.78 1.38
C GLY A 243 2.66 -1.96 0.71
N ARG A 244 1.91 -2.78 -0.04
CA ARG A 244 2.45 -3.92 -0.80
C ARG A 244 3.49 -3.51 -1.83
N MET A 245 3.25 -2.42 -2.56
CA MET A 245 4.22 -1.89 -3.53
C MET A 245 5.54 -1.48 -2.88
N LYS A 246 5.50 -0.79 -1.73
CA LYS A 246 6.71 -0.41 -1.00
C LYS A 246 7.49 -1.63 -0.52
N GLN A 247 6.79 -2.64 0.00
CA GLN A 247 7.41 -3.90 0.41
C GLN A 247 8.08 -4.60 -0.77
N MET A 248 7.42 -4.62 -1.94
CA MET A 248 7.99 -5.20 -3.16
C MET A 248 9.25 -4.44 -3.62
N GLU A 249 9.22 -3.10 -3.62
CA GLU A 249 10.39 -2.29 -3.94
C GLU A 249 11.56 -2.58 -2.99
N GLU A 250 11.30 -2.67 -1.70
CA GLU A 250 12.31 -3.00 -0.70
C GLU A 250 12.98 -4.35 -0.99
N ILE A 251 12.19 -5.38 -1.31
CA ILE A 251 12.71 -6.70 -1.68
C ILE A 251 13.54 -6.63 -2.96
N VAL A 252 13.10 -5.90 -3.98
CA VAL A 252 13.86 -5.73 -5.23
C VAL A 252 15.20 -5.04 -4.96
N GLN A 253 15.22 -4.02 -4.11
CA GLN A 253 16.45 -3.35 -3.72
C GLN A 253 17.41 -4.29 -2.97
N ILE A 254 16.88 -5.10 -2.03
CA ILE A 254 17.65 -6.10 -1.30
C ILE A 254 18.18 -7.16 -2.29
N ALA A 255 17.34 -7.68 -3.18
CA ALA A 255 17.73 -8.71 -4.15
C ALA A 255 18.87 -8.25 -5.08
N ASN A 256 18.87 -6.99 -5.49
CA ASN A 256 19.94 -6.40 -6.31
C ASN A 256 21.29 -6.28 -5.57
N LYS A 257 21.27 -6.27 -4.22
CA LYS A 257 22.46 -6.15 -3.37
C LYS A 257 22.96 -7.51 -2.88
N ILE A 258 22.16 -8.55 -2.98
CA ILE A 258 22.45 -9.90 -2.50
C ILE A 258 23.18 -10.72 -3.56
N LYS A 259 24.21 -11.46 -3.12
CA LYS A 259 24.86 -12.54 -3.86
C LYS A 259 24.78 -13.81 -3.02
N PHE A 260 24.35 -14.91 -3.60
CA PHE A 260 24.36 -16.21 -2.92
C PHE A 260 25.72 -16.87 -3.06
N ALA A 261 26.33 -17.27 -1.93
CA ALA A 261 27.44 -18.21 -1.87
C ALA A 261 26.97 -19.66 -1.79
N CYS A 262 25.67 -19.88 -1.62
CA CYS A 262 24.96 -21.14 -1.60
C CYS A 262 24.05 -21.28 -2.82
N LYS A 263 23.19 -22.31 -2.88
CA LYS A 263 22.18 -22.46 -3.94
C LYS A 263 21.27 -21.21 -3.94
N ALA A 264 21.23 -20.50 -5.06
CA ALA A 264 20.39 -19.32 -5.19
C ALA A 264 18.91 -19.68 -5.22
N LEU A 265 18.10 -18.84 -4.59
CA LEU A 265 16.64 -18.92 -4.64
C LEU A 265 16.06 -17.60 -5.18
N PRO A 266 14.88 -17.60 -5.80
CA PRO A 266 14.16 -16.39 -6.17
C PRO A 266 13.78 -15.63 -4.89
N LEU A 267 14.29 -14.39 -4.73
CA LEU A 267 13.98 -13.59 -3.55
C LEU A 267 12.74 -12.73 -3.75
N VAL A 268 12.54 -12.23 -4.97
CA VAL A 268 11.39 -11.38 -5.30
C VAL A 268 10.16 -12.25 -5.51
N SER A 269 9.16 -12.04 -4.64
CA SER A 269 7.87 -12.73 -4.66
C SER A 269 6.77 -11.76 -4.26
N SER A 270 5.58 -11.92 -4.81
CA SER A 270 4.42 -11.07 -4.52
C SER A 270 3.88 -11.29 -3.10
N SER A 271 4.11 -12.45 -2.50
CA SER A 271 3.68 -12.81 -1.13
C SER A 271 4.75 -12.55 -0.07
N ARG A 272 6.00 -12.23 -0.47
CA ARG A 272 7.11 -12.00 0.45
C ARG A 272 7.25 -10.53 0.83
N TRP A 273 7.59 -10.27 2.09
CA TRP A 273 8.00 -8.95 2.59
C TRP A 273 9.06 -9.08 3.68
N LEU A 274 9.86 -8.04 3.83
CA LEU A 274 10.86 -7.98 4.89
C LEU A 274 10.16 -7.68 6.22
N VAL A 275 10.41 -8.53 7.23
CA VAL A 275 9.93 -8.35 8.61
C VAL A 275 10.95 -7.56 9.41
N LYS A 276 12.24 -7.97 9.33
CA LYS A 276 13.36 -7.31 10.03
C LYS A 276 14.68 -7.65 9.34
N GLN A 277 15.59 -6.67 9.33
CA GLN A 277 17.00 -6.94 9.07
C GLN A 277 17.85 -6.38 10.22
N GLY A 278 18.98 -6.99 10.51
CA GLY A 278 19.88 -6.48 11.53
C GLY A 278 21.24 -7.16 11.52
N ASP A 279 22.24 -6.38 11.93
CA ASP A 279 23.60 -6.85 12.12
C ASP A 279 23.73 -7.46 13.52
N LEU A 280 24.26 -8.67 13.58
CA LEU A 280 24.50 -9.43 14.81
C LEU A 280 25.95 -9.94 14.79
N VAL A 281 26.36 -10.51 15.90
CA VAL A 281 27.66 -11.15 16.02
C VAL A 281 27.47 -12.63 16.30
N GLN A 282 27.98 -13.49 15.43
CA GLN A 282 28.04 -14.93 15.68
C GLN A 282 29.24 -15.25 16.57
N ILE A 283 29.00 -15.96 17.65
CA ILE A 283 30.00 -16.44 18.56
C ILE A 283 30.27 -17.93 18.29
N SER A 284 31.52 -18.30 18.11
CA SER A 284 31.92 -19.72 18.02
C SER A 284 32.18 -20.28 19.44
N LEU A 285 31.62 -21.44 19.75
CA LEU A 285 31.94 -22.16 20.99
C LEU A 285 33.37 -22.73 21.00
N LYS A 286 34.00 -22.87 19.82
CA LYS A 286 35.38 -23.33 19.71
C LYS A 286 36.34 -22.19 19.97
N GLU A 287 37.20 -22.38 20.94
CA GLU A 287 38.31 -21.48 21.24
C GLU A 287 39.51 -21.75 20.32
N ASN A 288 40.27 -20.70 20.01
CA ASN A 288 41.55 -20.84 19.32
C ASN A 288 42.65 -21.29 20.32
N MET A 289 43.86 -21.52 19.81
CA MET A 289 45.00 -21.93 20.62
C MET A 289 45.39 -20.93 21.72
N PHE A 290 44.79 -19.73 21.72
CA PHE A 290 45.03 -18.66 22.71
C PHE A 290 43.84 -18.46 23.66
N GLY A 291 42.88 -19.40 23.70
CA GLY A 291 41.68 -19.28 24.54
C GLY A 291 40.68 -18.20 24.09
N GLN A 292 40.83 -17.67 22.87
CA GLN A 292 39.92 -16.66 22.36
C GLN A 292 38.85 -17.30 21.45
N ARG A 293 37.61 -16.90 21.61
CA ARG A 293 36.49 -17.31 20.74
C ARG A 293 36.49 -16.52 19.46
N LYS A 294 36.22 -17.21 18.36
CA LYS A 294 36.06 -16.56 17.08
C LYS A 294 34.69 -15.87 17.03
N VAL A 295 34.68 -14.58 16.80
CA VAL A 295 33.49 -13.78 16.57
C VAL A 295 33.43 -13.34 15.09
N CYS A 296 32.25 -13.47 14.47
CA CYS A 296 32.05 -13.12 13.08
C CYS A 296 30.82 -12.23 12.94
N PRO A 297 30.92 -11.10 12.24
CA PRO A 297 29.72 -10.31 11.95
C PRO A 297 28.79 -11.06 11.02
N VAL A 298 27.51 -11.11 11.37
CA VAL A 298 26.44 -11.75 10.60
C VAL A 298 25.31 -10.77 10.42
N LEU A 299 24.70 -10.77 9.25
CA LEU A 299 23.52 -9.99 8.94
C LEU A 299 22.36 -10.95 8.68
N LEU A 300 21.27 -10.78 9.42
CA LEU A 300 20.04 -11.53 9.21
C LEU A 300 19.05 -10.70 8.40
N PHE A 301 18.41 -11.35 7.43
CA PHE A 301 17.20 -10.85 6.75
C PHE A 301 16.06 -11.81 7.06
N LEU A 302 15.15 -11.38 7.89
CA LEU A 302 13.94 -12.13 8.22
C LEU A 302 12.80 -11.63 7.35
N PHE A 303 12.31 -12.50 6.47
CA PHE A 303 11.08 -12.31 5.70
C PHE A 303 9.92 -13.03 6.40
N ASN A 304 8.70 -12.80 5.92
CA ASN A 304 7.52 -13.50 6.44
C ASN A 304 7.58 -15.03 6.30
N ASP A 305 8.26 -15.54 5.27
CA ASP A 305 8.37 -16.96 4.91
C ASP A 305 9.79 -17.53 5.02
N LEU A 306 10.82 -16.69 5.07
CA LEU A 306 12.21 -17.05 4.88
C LEU A 306 13.14 -16.29 5.83
N LEU A 307 14.20 -16.94 6.28
CA LEU A 307 15.36 -16.32 6.94
C LEU A 307 16.61 -16.50 6.09
N LEU A 308 17.34 -15.41 5.81
CA LEU A 308 18.65 -15.46 5.21
C LEU A 308 19.71 -15.12 6.25
N VAL A 309 20.80 -15.87 6.22
CA VAL A 309 22.01 -15.62 7.00
C VAL A 309 23.09 -15.14 6.04
N ALA A 310 23.54 -13.91 6.21
CA ALA A 310 24.44 -13.23 5.29
C ALA A 310 25.60 -12.55 6.01
N THR A 311 26.59 -12.11 5.24
CA THR A 311 27.66 -11.22 5.68
C THR A 311 27.74 -10.00 4.79
N ARG A 312 28.21 -8.88 5.31
CA ARG A 312 28.48 -7.68 4.51
C ARG A 312 29.75 -7.84 3.69
N LYS A 313 29.71 -7.48 2.40
CA LYS A 313 30.88 -7.41 1.53
C LYS A 313 31.01 -5.99 0.98
N GLY A 314 31.77 -5.15 1.67
CA GLY A 314 31.86 -3.72 1.34
C GLY A 314 30.66 -2.93 1.84
N LEU A 315 30.41 -1.75 1.25
CA LEU A 315 29.43 -0.80 1.76
C LEU A 315 27.97 -1.19 1.45
N ASP A 316 27.73 -1.88 0.33
CA ASP A 316 26.35 -2.02 -0.20
C ASP A 316 26.07 -3.38 -0.86
N ARG A 317 26.83 -4.41 -0.49
CA ARG A 317 26.64 -5.78 -1.00
C ARG A 317 26.60 -6.77 0.15
N PHE A 318 25.77 -7.80 -0.01
CA PHE A 318 25.57 -8.86 0.96
C PHE A 318 25.86 -10.23 0.34
N VAL A 319 26.45 -11.12 1.08
CA VAL A 319 26.70 -12.49 0.65
C VAL A 319 25.93 -13.42 1.55
N VAL A 320 24.95 -14.12 1.00
CA VAL A 320 24.12 -15.12 1.70
C VAL A 320 24.88 -16.43 1.75
N HIS A 321 25.08 -16.95 2.94
CA HIS A 321 25.78 -18.22 3.20
C HIS A 321 24.83 -19.34 3.50
N ASP A 322 23.68 -19.03 4.11
CA ASP A 322 22.66 -19.99 4.50
C ASP A 322 21.27 -19.36 4.45
N TYR A 323 20.26 -20.21 4.29
CA TYR A 323 18.87 -19.80 4.39
C TYR A 323 17.99 -20.97 4.81
N VAL A 324 16.84 -20.65 5.37
CA VAL A 324 15.87 -21.62 5.87
C VAL A 324 14.47 -21.04 5.78
N HIS A 325 13.48 -21.89 5.54
CA HIS A 325 12.08 -21.48 5.66
C HIS A 325 11.76 -21.13 7.11
N ARG A 326 10.96 -20.08 7.33
CA ARG A 326 10.68 -19.55 8.67
C ARG A 326 10.07 -20.60 9.61
N SER A 327 9.27 -21.53 9.10
CA SER A 327 8.67 -22.61 9.90
C SER A 327 9.70 -23.66 10.40
N LEU A 328 10.93 -23.63 9.88
CA LEU A 328 12.02 -24.55 10.23
C LEU A 328 13.08 -23.86 11.08
N ILE A 329 12.66 -22.88 11.88
CA ILE A 329 13.49 -22.12 12.80
C ILE A 329 13.07 -22.45 14.23
N GLU A 330 14.05 -22.73 15.07
CA GLU A 330 13.88 -22.76 16.53
C GLU A 330 14.79 -21.71 17.16
N VAL A 331 14.26 -21.01 18.15
CA VAL A 331 15.00 -20.01 18.92
C VAL A 331 14.90 -20.35 20.40
N THR A 332 16.04 -20.40 21.05
CA THR A 332 16.13 -20.63 22.50
C THR A 332 17.05 -19.60 23.13
N GLU A 333 16.79 -19.29 24.38
CA GLU A 333 17.72 -18.51 25.19
C GLU A 333 18.99 -19.34 25.49
N ALA A 334 20.13 -18.67 25.64
CA ALA A 334 21.42 -19.34 25.85
C ALA A 334 21.71 -19.62 27.33
N LYS A 335 20.70 -19.72 28.20
CA LYS A 335 20.86 -19.93 29.65
C LYS A 335 21.55 -21.24 30.02
N ASP A 336 21.36 -22.25 29.18
CA ASP A 336 22.01 -23.58 29.36
C ASP A 336 23.49 -23.59 28.95
N LEU A 337 24.03 -22.49 28.46
CA LEU A 337 25.43 -22.31 28.04
C LEU A 337 26.23 -21.39 28.99
N GLU A 338 25.76 -21.16 30.22
CA GLU A 338 26.43 -20.27 31.17
C GLU A 338 27.88 -20.64 31.39
N GLU A 339 28.16 -21.95 31.60
CA GLU A 339 29.52 -22.47 31.82
C GLU A 339 30.39 -22.32 30.56
N GLU A 340 29.80 -22.48 29.37
CA GLU A 340 30.52 -22.40 28.07
C GLU A 340 30.74 -20.96 27.62
N LEU A 341 30.00 -19.97 28.14
CA LEU A 341 30.03 -18.57 27.76
C LEU A 341 30.55 -17.66 28.88
N GLU A 342 31.40 -18.19 29.76
CA GLU A 342 32.01 -17.43 30.83
C GLU A 342 32.63 -16.12 30.30
N GLY A 343 32.23 -14.98 30.89
CA GLY A 343 32.67 -13.67 30.50
C GLY A 343 31.87 -12.97 29.36
N CYS A 344 30.82 -13.62 28.84
CA CYS A 344 29.89 -13.02 27.88
C CYS A 344 28.64 -12.49 28.57
N GLU A 345 28.04 -11.40 28.01
CA GLU A 345 26.77 -10.87 28.48
C GLU A 345 25.61 -11.73 27.94
N LEU A 346 25.24 -12.78 28.66
CA LEU A 346 24.23 -13.78 28.28
C LEU A 346 22.86 -13.19 27.99
N ASN A 347 22.51 -12.07 28.63
CA ASN A 347 21.26 -11.36 28.38
C ASN A 347 21.13 -10.79 26.98
N ARG A 348 22.21 -10.74 26.17
CA ARG A 348 22.24 -10.29 24.79
C ARG A 348 22.41 -11.44 23.79
N ILE A 349 22.48 -12.68 24.26
CA ILE A 349 22.79 -13.86 23.44
C ILE A 349 21.56 -14.74 23.34
N PHE A 350 21.30 -15.26 22.11
CA PHE A 350 20.31 -16.29 21.85
C PHE A 350 20.86 -17.34 20.91
N ARG A 351 20.30 -18.54 20.98
CA ARG A 351 20.60 -19.66 20.09
C ARG A 351 19.54 -19.72 19.00
N LEU A 352 19.99 -19.73 17.73
CA LEU A 352 19.19 -19.91 16.55
C LEU A 352 19.50 -21.27 15.92
N VAL A 353 18.51 -22.13 15.80
CA VAL A 353 18.62 -23.44 15.16
C VAL A 353 17.89 -23.40 13.85
N LEU A 354 18.60 -23.71 12.77
CA LEU A 354 18.04 -23.91 11.43
C LEU A 354 17.86 -25.42 11.26
N LEU A 355 16.62 -25.91 11.37
CA LEU A 355 16.30 -27.34 11.38
C LEU A 355 16.61 -28.02 10.02
N HIS A 356 16.34 -27.31 8.92
CA HIS A 356 16.56 -27.81 7.56
C HIS A 356 16.98 -26.66 6.67
N ASN A 357 18.28 -26.44 6.56
CA ASN A 357 18.85 -25.34 5.78
C ASN A 357 18.96 -25.71 4.27
N HIS A 358 19.55 -24.81 3.47
CA HIS A 358 19.75 -25.03 2.02
C HIS A 358 20.54 -26.29 1.66
N ARG A 359 21.21 -26.95 2.62
CA ARG A 359 21.95 -28.23 2.45
C ARG A 359 21.20 -29.42 2.99
N SER A 360 19.94 -29.23 3.37
CA SER A 360 19.14 -30.26 4.06
C SER A 360 19.76 -30.72 5.37
N ALA A 361 20.47 -29.83 6.06
CA ALA A 361 21.16 -30.12 7.30
C ALA A 361 20.72 -29.16 8.41
N THR A 362 20.75 -29.64 9.65
CA THR A 362 20.56 -28.81 10.84
C THR A 362 21.84 -28.01 11.11
N SER A 363 21.70 -26.71 11.34
CA SER A 363 22.79 -25.85 11.77
C SER A 363 22.38 -24.99 12.96
N GLN A 364 23.34 -24.70 13.85
CA GLN A 364 23.13 -23.87 15.04
C GLN A 364 24.02 -22.63 14.95
N LEU A 365 23.45 -21.50 15.29
CA LEU A 365 24.12 -20.22 15.37
C LEU A 365 23.91 -19.65 16.77
N LEU A 366 24.99 -19.26 17.41
CA LEU A 366 24.94 -18.49 18.65
C LEU A 366 25.14 -17.04 18.32
N LEU A 367 24.12 -16.22 18.56
CA LEU A 367 24.04 -14.84 18.06
C LEU A 367 23.96 -13.87 19.23
N GLN A 368 24.77 -12.82 19.16
CA GLN A 368 24.79 -11.72 20.11
C GLN A 368 24.27 -10.45 19.44
N THR A 369 23.41 -9.73 20.15
CA THR A 369 22.86 -8.42 19.78
C THR A 369 23.57 -7.30 20.52
N ASN A 370 23.31 -6.05 20.09
CA ASN A 370 23.87 -4.87 20.75
C ASN A 370 23.21 -4.54 22.10
N SER A 371 21.97 -5.03 22.34
CA SER A 371 21.22 -4.81 23.56
C SER A 371 20.29 -5.97 23.85
N GLU A 372 19.88 -6.12 25.13
CA GLU A 372 18.89 -7.08 25.55
C GLU A 372 17.54 -6.89 24.87
N ALA A 373 17.06 -5.65 24.76
CA ALA A 373 15.82 -5.32 24.07
C ALA A 373 15.84 -5.75 22.59
N GLU A 374 17.00 -5.65 21.92
CA GLU A 374 17.15 -6.12 20.54
C GLU A 374 17.13 -7.65 20.48
N LYS A 375 17.73 -8.36 21.45
CA LYS A 375 17.63 -9.81 21.57
C LYS A 375 16.18 -10.25 21.72
N ASP A 376 15.45 -9.64 22.66
CA ASP A 376 14.05 -9.99 22.93
C ASP A 376 13.18 -9.81 21.70
N LEU A 377 13.39 -8.72 20.97
CA LEU A 377 12.70 -8.47 19.70
C LEU A 377 13.03 -9.53 18.64
N TRP A 378 14.30 -9.96 18.53
CA TRP A 378 14.68 -11.03 17.61
C TRP A 378 14.07 -12.36 18.01
N VAL A 379 14.12 -12.71 19.30
CA VAL A 379 13.52 -13.94 19.83
C VAL A 379 12.01 -13.96 19.58
N GLU A 380 11.30 -12.85 19.81
CA GLU A 380 9.88 -12.72 19.53
C GLU A 380 9.57 -12.92 18.04
N LEU A 381 10.30 -12.23 17.16
CA LEU A 381 10.07 -12.28 15.71
C LEU A 381 10.43 -13.62 15.07
N LEU A 382 11.53 -14.25 15.52
CA LEU A 382 11.99 -15.55 15.01
C LEU A 382 11.20 -16.71 15.63
N GLY A 383 10.85 -16.64 16.93
CA GLY A 383 10.11 -17.69 17.64
C GLY A 383 8.68 -17.87 17.14
N GLY A 384 8.26 -16.99 16.25
CA GLY A 384 6.97 -17.04 15.57
C GLY A 384 5.81 -16.90 16.54
N ARG A 385 5.19 -15.71 16.58
CA ARG A 385 3.76 -15.72 16.86
C ARG A 385 3.15 -16.66 15.83
N ARG A 386 2.52 -17.72 16.28
CA ARG A 386 1.48 -18.39 15.53
C ARG A 386 0.35 -17.36 15.43
N ASP A 387 0.52 -16.38 14.52
CA ASP A 387 -0.58 -15.50 14.16
C ASP A 387 -1.66 -16.44 13.67
N GLY A 388 -2.79 -16.48 14.39
CA GLY A 388 -3.91 -17.33 14.08
C GLY A 388 -4.64 -16.92 12.80
N GLN A 389 -3.91 -16.44 11.80
CA GLN A 389 -4.41 -16.13 10.48
C GLN A 389 -3.99 -17.25 9.52
N ASP A 390 -4.98 -17.85 8.91
CA ASP A 390 -4.79 -18.77 7.81
C ASP A 390 -4.00 -18.06 6.71
N THR A 391 -2.90 -18.69 6.25
CA THR A 391 -2.11 -18.16 5.15
C THR A 391 -2.44 -18.95 3.89
N VAL A 392 -3.01 -18.31 2.90
CA VAL A 392 -3.28 -18.87 1.57
C VAL A 392 -2.16 -18.42 0.64
N TYR A 393 -1.57 -19.36 -0.10
CA TYR A 393 -0.50 -19.11 -1.06
C TYR A 393 -1.04 -19.20 -2.49
N GLU A 394 -0.48 -18.39 -3.38
CA GLU A 394 -0.73 -18.51 -4.81
C GLU A 394 0.02 -19.72 -5.39
N GLU A 395 -0.53 -20.38 -6.40
CA GLU A 395 0.01 -21.62 -6.98
C GLU A 395 1.50 -21.54 -7.40
N TRP A 396 1.91 -20.37 -7.91
CA TRP A 396 3.31 -20.14 -8.35
C TRP A 396 4.27 -19.73 -7.22
N ASP A 397 3.76 -19.51 -6.02
CA ASP A 397 4.51 -18.93 -4.88
C ASP A 397 4.34 -19.78 -3.61
N CYS A 398 3.73 -20.94 -3.73
CA CYS A 398 3.49 -21.84 -2.61
C CYS A 398 4.80 -22.51 -2.15
N PRO A 399 5.00 -22.66 -0.83
CA PRO A 399 6.13 -23.41 -0.30
C PRO A 399 6.09 -24.87 -0.75
N GLN A 400 7.24 -25.41 -1.12
CA GLN A 400 7.41 -26.85 -1.34
C GLN A 400 8.00 -27.46 -0.09
N VAL A 401 7.37 -28.50 0.42
CA VAL A 401 7.84 -29.30 1.55
C VAL A 401 8.03 -30.75 1.14
N GLN A 402 9.01 -31.42 1.74
CA GLN A 402 9.27 -32.83 1.48
C GLN A 402 8.74 -33.66 2.64
N CYS A 403 8.02 -34.72 2.33
CA CYS A 403 7.54 -35.69 3.33
C CYS A 403 8.73 -36.41 3.98
N VAL A 404 8.86 -36.29 5.29
CA VAL A 404 9.95 -36.91 6.08
C VAL A 404 9.52 -38.19 6.80
N GLU A 405 8.21 -38.47 6.87
CA GLU A 405 7.64 -39.70 7.43
C GLU A 405 6.44 -40.14 6.59
N VAL A 406 6.24 -41.46 6.48
CA VAL A 406 5.10 -42.00 5.77
C VAL A 406 3.82 -41.69 6.54
N TYR A 407 2.86 -41.09 5.85
CA TYR A 407 1.55 -40.77 6.41
C TYR A 407 0.44 -41.43 5.60
N SER A 408 -0.47 -42.12 6.26
CA SER A 408 -1.69 -42.68 5.63
C SER A 408 -2.88 -41.86 6.06
N GLY A 409 -3.54 -41.21 5.11
CA GLY A 409 -4.73 -40.39 5.39
C GLY A 409 -5.82 -41.21 6.11
N GLN A 410 -6.31 -40.65 7.22
CA GLN A 410 -7.33 -41.29 8.08
C GLN A 410 -8.72 -40.72 7.86
N GLN A 411 -8.84 -39.55 7.25
CA GLN A 411 -10.09 -38.82 7.01
C GLN A 411 -10.27 -38.49 5.52
N GLN A 412 -11.52 -38.26 5.15
CA GLN A 412 -11.85 -37.85 3.78
C GLN A 412 -11.27 -36.44 3.53
N GLY A 413 -10.37 -36.33 2.56
CA GLY A 413 -9.67 -35.09 2.22
C GLY A 413 -8.20 -35.06 2.69
N GLU A 414 -7.73 -36.04 3.44
CA GLU A 414 -6.31 -36.20 3.77
C GLU A 414 -5.54 -36.93 2.67
N LEU A 415 -4.36 -36.40 2.35
CA LEU A 415 -3.44 -37.07 1.42
C LEU A 415 -2.60 -38.13 2.13
N SER A 416 -2.50 -39.30 1.52
CA SER A 416 -1.49 -40.30 1.94
C SER A 416 -0.16 -39.96 1.28
N LEU A 417 0.91 -39.92 2.08
CA LEU A 417 2.22 -39.43 1.67
C LEU A 417 3.28 -40.50 1.93
N GLN A 418 4.21 -40.66 0.98
CA GLN A 418 5.36 -41.50 1.12
C GLN A 418 6.62 -40.70 1.47
N LEU A 419 7.62 -41.36 2.01
CA LEU A 419 8.90 -40.70 2.32
C LEU A 419 9.51 -40.11 1.05
N GLY A 420 9.80 -38.85 1.05
CA GLY A 420 10.41 -38.13 -0.06
C GLY A 420 9.42 -37.43 -1.01
N ASP A 421 8.11 -37.61 -0.83
CA ASP A 421 7.10 -36.90 -1.63
C ASP A 421 7.26 -35.38 -1.49
N MET A 422 7.21 -34.67 -2.62
CA MET A 422 7.25 -33.22 -2.67
C MET A 422 5.83 -32.67 -2.73
N ILE A 423 5.51 -31.79 -1.81
CA ILE A 423 4.16 -31.26 -1.62
C ILE A 423 4.19 -29.74 -1.74
N ASN A 424 3.26 -29.18 -2.51
CA ASN A 424 3.02 -27.75 -2.56
C ASN A 424 2.02 -27.37 -1.47
N VAL A 425 2.40 -26.52 -0.54
CA VAL A 425 1.52 -26.04 0.52
C VAL A 425 0.72 -24.84 0.00
N MET A 426 -0.57 -25.06 -0.28
CA MET A 426 -1.45 -24.00 -0.80
C MET A 426 -2.06 -23.15 0.34
N GLN A 427 -2.27 -23.76 1.48
CA GLN A 427 -2.79 -23.08 2.66
C GLN A 427 -2.20 -23.65 3.94
N LYS A 428 -1.92 -22.78 4.90
CA LYS A 428 -1.55 -23.12 6.27
C LYS A 428 -2.57 -22.51 7.22
N THR A 429 -3.22 -23.36 8.00
CA THR A 429 -4.18 -22.92 9.03
C THR A 429 -3.49 -22.59 10.35
N SER A 430 -4.18 -21.84 11.21
CA SER A 430 -3.67 -21.39 12.50
C SER A 430 -3.33 -22.52 13.48
N ASP A 431 -3.91 -23.69 13.31
CA ASP A 431 -3.65 -24.91 14.09
C ASP A 431 -2.43 -25.70 13.59
N GLY A 432 -1.82 -25.27 12.47
CA GLY A 432 -0.68 -25.92 11.87
C GLY A 432 -1.04 -26.93 10.77
N THR A 433 -2.31 -27.16 10.48
CA THR A 433 -2.75 -27.98 9.36
C THR A 433 -2.38 -27.31 8.03
N VAL A 434 -1.97 -28.08 7.05
CA VAL A 434 -1.66 -27.60 5.70
C VAL A 434 -2.60 -28.21 4.68
N ALA A 435 -3.09 -27.37 3.74
CA ALA A 435 -3.82 -27.82 2.57
C ALA A 435 -2.89 -27.73 1.34
N THR A 436 -2.97 -28.73 0.49
CA THR A 436 -2.13 -28.90 -0.70
C THR A 436 -2.93 -28.82 -1.97
#